data_aa15bebf5403c852e30bbeda2e3f0e08
#
_entry.id   aa15bebf5403c852e30bbeda2e3f0e08
#
_cell.length_a   1.000
_cell.length_b   1.000
_cell.length_c   1.000
_cell.angle_alpha   90.00
_cell.angle_beta   90.00
_cell.angle_gamma   90.00
#
_symmetry.space_group_name_H-M   'P 1'
#
loop_
_entity.id
_entity.type
_entity.pdbx_description
1 polymer ?
#
loop_
_entity_poly.entity_id
_entity_poly.type
_entity_poly.pdbx_seq_one_letter_code
_entity_poly.pdbx_strand_id
1 'polypeptide(L)'
;MPTTYAHDLFGKEVYKRLPSDMKALIRRHGDLYRIGLHGPDILFYYMVSKNPVTQFGIEMHHEKARAFFEEGMRQVRRNDDEALFAYLLGFGCHYILDSACHPYVNKMAAEGVIPHIVLEKEFDRVLMEETCLLYTSDAADEE
;
A
#
# COMPACT_ATOMS: atom_id res chain seq x y z
N MET A 1 3.01 -4.21 10.62
CA MET A 1 3.56 -3.39 9.54
C MET A 1 3.53 -4.24 8.30
N PRO A 2 2.61 -3.97 7.40
CA PRO A 2 2.60 -4.63 6.12
C PRO A 2 3.87 -4.29 5.37
N THR A 3 4.18 -5.15 4.53
CA THR A 3 5.39 -5.22 3.79
C THR A 3 5.29 -4.25 2.62
N THR A 4 6.19 -3.34 2.57
CA THR A 4 6.27 -2.27 1.57
C THR A 4 6.23 -2.82 0.14
N TYR A 5 6.84 -3.99 -0.09
CA TYR A 5 6.93 -4.60 -1.40
C TYR A 5 5.58 -5.07 -1.94
N ALA A 6 4.77 -5.74 -1.13
CA ALA A 6 3.45 -6.20 -1.53
C ALA A 6 2.54 -5.04 -1.95
N HIS A 7 2.57 -3.93 -1.20
CA HIS A 7 1.81 -2.73 -1.53
C HIS A 7 2.29 -2.07 -2.84
N ASP A 8 3.60 -1.96 -3.04
CA ASP A 8 4.17 -1.42 -4.28
C ASP A 8 3.82 -2.29 -5.49
N LEU A 9 3.96 -3.61 -5.37
CA LEU A 9 3.59 -4.57 -6.41
C LEU A 9 2.10 -4.50 -6.73
N PHE A 10 1.24 -4.50 -5.72
CA PHE A 10 -0.21 -4.37 -5.91
C PHE A 10 -0.58 -3.06 -6.60
N GLY A 11 0.00 -1.93 -6.17
CA GLY A 11 -0.21 -0.63 -6.81
C GLY A 11 0.22 -0.61 -8.28
N LYS A 12 1.33 -1.25 -8.63
CA LYS A 12 1.78 -1.41 -10.02
C LYS A 12 0.79 -2.24 -10.84
N GLU A 13 0.28 -3.32 -10.29
CA GLU A 13 -0.70 -4.17 -10.96
C GLU A 13 -2.06 -3.46 -11.16
N VAL A 14 -2.50 -2.67 -10.18
CA VAL A 14 -3.69 -1.81 -10.32
C VAL A 14 -3.45 -0.77 -11.41
N TYR A 15 -2.31 -0.07 -11.39
CA TYR A 15 -1.98 0.93 -12.41
C TYR A 15 -2.07 0.37 -13.83
N LYS A 16 -1.58 -0.85 -14.08
CA LYS A 16 -1.65 -1.49 -15.41
C LYS A 16 -3.09 -1.65 -15.92
N ARG A 17 -4.07 -1.75 -15.03
CA ARG A 17 -5.49 -1.99 -15.34
C ARG A 17 -6.36 -0.74 -15.35
N LEU A 18 -5.81 0.41 -14.92
CA LEU A 18 -6.55 1.68 -14.91
C LEU A 18 -6.81 2.21 -16.33
N PRO A 19 -7.87 3.01 -16.52
CA PRO A 19 -8.11 3.77 -17.74
C PRO A 19 -6.95 4.72 -18.10
N SER A 20 -6.86 5.10 -19.36
CA SER A 20 -5.73 5.90 -19.88
C SER A 20 -5.58 7.27 -19.23
N ASP A 21 -6.68 7.95 -18.93
CA ASP A 21 -6.72 9.24 -18.24
C ASP A 21 -6.18 9.15 -16.81
N MET A 22 -6.58 8.12 -16.07
CA MET A 22 -6.08 7.83 -14.73
C MET A 22 -4.57 7.49 -14.75
N LYS A 23 -4.14 6.70 -15.74
CA LYS A 23 -2.71 6.42 -15.95
C LYS A 23 -1.91 7.69 -16.23
N ALA A 24 -2.47 8.59 -17.04
CA ALA A 24 -1.82 9.87 -17.35
C ALA A 24 -1.69 10.75 -16.11
N LEU A 25 -2.72 10.82 -15.27
CA LEU A 25 -2.71 11.52 -14.00
C LEU A 25 -1.62 10.96 -13.06
N ILE A 26 -1.59 9.65 -12.86
CA ILE A 26 -0.59 9.00 -12.01
C ILE A 26 0.82 9.23 -12.55
N ARG A 27 1.04 9.22 -13.87
CA ARG A 27 2.37 9.52 -14.45
C ARG A 27 2.85 10.94 -14.13
N ARG A 28 1.94 11.92 -14.08
CA ARG A 28 2.30 13.29 -13.68
C ARG A 28 2.64 13.42 -12.19
N HIS A 29 2.04 12.59 -11.35
CA HIS A 29 2.14 12.65 -9.89
C HIS A 29 2.60 11.31 -9.29
N GLY A 30 3.54 10.63 -9.96
CA GLY A 30 3.94 9.26 -9.63
C GLY A 30 4.50 9.11 -8.22
N ASP A 31 5.26 10.09 -7.74
CA ASP A 31 5.82 10.05 -6.38
C ASP A 31 4.71 10.09 -5.32
N LEU A 32 3.67 10.90 -5.54
CA LEU A 32 2.55 10.98 -4.61
C LEU A 32 1.70 9.70 -4.62
N TYR A 33 1.47 9.11 -5.80
CA TYR A 33 0.85 7.81 -5.88
C TYR A 33 1.63 6.75 -5.09
N ARG A 34 2.94 6.70 -5.27
CA ARG A 34 3.82 5.75 -4.56
C ARG A 34 3.87 5.99 -3.05
N ILE A 35 3.93 7.25 -2.61
CA ILE A 35 3.82 7.58 -1.18
C ILE A 35 2.46 7.11 -0.64
N GLY A 36 1.37 7.30 -1.40
CA GLY A 36 0.05 6.81 -1.04
C GLY A 36 0.00 5.30 -0.84
N LEU A 37 0.77 4.51 -1.61
CA LEU A 37 0.83 3.04 -1.45
C LEU A 37 1.33 2.60 -0.07
N HIS A 38 2.07 3.45 0.65
CA HIS A 38 2.45 3.18 2.04
C HIS A 38 1.28 3.37 3.02
N GLY A 39 0.25 4.09 2.63
CA GLY A 39 -0.88 4.37 3.51
C GLY A 39 -0.43 4.99 4.84
N PRO A 40 -1.05 4.61 5.97
CA PRO A 40 -0.64 5.10 7.29
C PRO A 40 0.67 4.47 7.80
N ASP A 41 1.19 3.44 7.16
CA ASP A 41 2.42 2.76 7.57
C ASP A 41 3.66 3.65 7.51
N ILE A 42 3.63 4.67 6.67
CA ILE A 42 4.70 5.68 6.62
C ILE A 42 4.97 6.32 7.99
N LEU A 43 3.96 6.37 8.86
CA LEU A 43 4.06 6.92 10.21
C LEU A 43 4.84 6.01 11.17
N PHE A 44 5.01 4.72 10.82
CA PHE A 44 5.81 3.79 11.60
C PHE A 44 7.32 3.92 11.35
N TYR A 45 7.73 4.60 10.29
CA TYR A 45 9.14 4.90 10.03
C TYR A 45 9.71 5.98 10.95
N TYR A 46 8.87 6.67 11.71
CA TYR A 46 9.30 7.60 12.74
C TYR A 46 9.80 6.83 13.98
N MET A 47 11.07 6.44 13.95
CA MET A 47 11.72 5.48 14.87
C MET A 47 11.98 6.03 16.29
N VAL A 48 11.28 7.08 16.71
CA VAL A 48 11.39 7.63 18.08
C VAL A 48 10.48 6.86 19.02
N SER A 49 11.02 6.38 20.14
CA SER A 49 10.25 5.63 21.14
C SER A 49 9.08 6.46 21.70
N LYS A 50 7.90 5.83 21.80
CA LYS A 50 6.67 6.40 22.41
C LYS A 50 6.33 7.80 21.89
N ASN A 51 6.14 7.93 20.59
CA ASN A 51 5.82 9.20 19.94
C ASN A 51 4.37 9.25 19.43
N PRO A 52 3.77 10.46 19.33
CA PRO A 52 2.39 10.62 18.86
C PRO A 52 2.20 10.27 17.38
N VAL A 53 3.26 10.31 16.57
CA VAL A 53 3.18 10.01 15.11
C VAL A 53 2.87 8.54 14.90
N THR A 54 3.63 7.65 15.53
CA THR A 54 3.38 6.19 15.45
C THR A 54 2.03 5.84 16.07
N GLN A 55 1.67 6.50 17.20
CA GLN A 55 0.36 6.28 17.83
C GLN A 55 -0.78 6.67 16.88
N PHE A 56 -0.67 7.78 16.18
CA PHE A 56 -1.64 8.20 15.17
C PHE A 56 -1.73 7.19 14.00
N GLY A 57 -0.60 6.64 13.56
CA GLY A 57 -0.58 5.56 12.57
C GLY A 57 -1.38 4.33 13.02
N ILE A 58 -1.22 3.92 14.27
CA ILE A 58 -1.98 2.80 14.87
C ILE A 58 -3.49 3.13 14.87
N GLU A 59 -3.86 4.32 15.32
CA GLU A 59 -5.26 4.77 15.36
C GLU A 59 -5.89 4.76 13.98
N MET A 60 -5.18 5.23 12.94
CA MET A 60 -5.67 5.22 11.56
C MET A 60 -6.00 3.81 11.05
N HIS A 61 -5.30 2.77 11.49
CA HIS A 61 -5.60 1.38 11.12
C HIS A 61 -6.87 0.83 11.79
N HIS A 62 -7.30 1.42 12.90
CA HIS A 62 -8.50 1.03 13.62
C HIS A 62 -9.74 1.83 13.22
N GLU A 63 -9.55 2.99 12.59
CA GLU A 63 -10.63 3.86 12.17
C GLU A 63 -11.24 3.45 10.83
N LYS A 64 -12.50 3.86 10.62
CA LYS A 64 -13.17 3.63 9.33
C LYS A 64 -12.59 4.57 8.28
N ALA A 65 -11.99 4.03 7.23
CA ALA A 65 -11.38 4.79 6.14
C ALA A 65 -12.36 5.70 5.38
N ARG A 66 -13.67 5.49 5.51
CA ARG A 66 -14.70 6.25 4.80
C ARG A 66 -14.56 7.76 4.98
N ALA A 67 -14.45 8.23 6.22
CA ALA A 67 -14.36 9.67 6.52
C ALA A 67 -13.09 10.29 5.91
N PHE A 68 -11.98 9.56 5.92
CA PHE A 68 -10.74 9.97 5.30
C PHE A 68 -10.89 10.16 3.78
N PHE A 69 -11.46 9.19 3.09
CA PHE A 69 -11.66 9.27 1.64
C PHE A 69 -12.71 10.32 1.25
N GLU A 70 -13.80 10.45 1.99
CA GLU A 70 -14.83 11.48 1.75
C GLU A 70 -14.23 12.88 1.87
N GLU A 71 -13.46 13.14 2.92
CA GLU A 71 -12.79 14.42 3.11
C GLU A 71 -11.70 14.66 2.05
N GLY A 72 -10.86 13.68 1.78
CA GLY A 72 -9.83 13.77 0.74
C GLY A 72 -10.43 14.10 -0.63
N MET A 73 -11.48 13.40 -1.04
CA MET A 73 -12.17 13.66 -2.30
C MET A 73 -12.89 15.02 -2.32
N ARG A 74 -13.36 15.51 -1.18
CA ARG A 74 -13.90 16.86 -1.07
C ARG A 74 -12.84 17.92 -1.33
N GLN A 75 -11.65 17.73 -0.78
CA GLN A 75 -10.51 18.64 -1.02
C GLN A 75 -10.04 18.59 -2.48
N VAL A 76 -9.93 17.42 -3.08
CA VAL A 76 -9.63 17.26 -4.51
C VAL A 76 -10.58 18.08 -5.38
N ARG A 77 -11.89 17.92 -5.18
CA ARG A 77 -12.91 18.62 -5.98
C ARG A 77 -12.90 20.13 -5.75
N ARG A 78 -12.65 20.57 -4.52
CA ARG A 78 -12.64 22.01 -4.17
C ARG A 78 -11.47 22.74 -4.82
N ASN A 79 -10.32 22.10 -4.93
CA ASN A 79 -9.08 22.72 -5.34
C ASN A 79 -8.61 22.28 -6.73
N ASP A 80 -9.35 21.37 -7.39
CA ASP A 80 -8.93 20.69 -8.62
C ASP A 80 -7.53 20.07 -8.50
N ASP A 81 -7.28 19.40 -7.35
CA ASP A 81 -5.96 18.93 -6.94
C ASP A 81 -5.70 17.50 -7.45
N GLU A 82 -5.12 17.40 -8.65
CA GLU A 82 -4.71 16.12 -9.23
C GLU A 82 -3.63 15.42 -8.42
N ALA A 83 -2.75 16.17 -7.75
CA ALA A 83 -1.67 15.64 -6.94
C ALA A 83 -2.20 14.90 -5.71
N LEU A 84 -3.14 15.55 -4.99
CA LEU A 84 -3.85 14.91 -3.88
C LEU A 84 -4.67 13.70 -4.36
N PHE A 85 -5.28 13.78 -5.55
CA PHE A 85 -6.03 12.65 -6.09
C PHE A 85 -5.12 11.45 -6.38
N ALA A 86 -3.94 11.65 -6.95
CA ALA A 86 -2.95 10.58 -7.15
C ALA A 86 -2.54 9.92 -5.82
N TYR A 87 -2.31 10.72 -4.78
CA TYR A 87 -2.02 10.22 -3.43
C TYR A 87 -3.16 9.37 -2.88
N LEU A 88 -4.41 9.84 -2.99
CA LEU A 88 -5.59 9.11 -2.52
C LEU A 88 -5.81 7.80 -3.29
N LEU A 89 -5.47 7.75 -4.57
CA LEU A 89 -5.52 6.50 -5.35
C LEU A 89 -4.51 5.47 -4.81
N GLY A 90 -3.29 5.91 -4.51
CA GLY A 90 -2.29 5.05 -3.87
C GLY A 90 -2.74 4.57 -2.48
N PHE A 91 -3.25 5.49 -1.67
CA PHE A 91 -3.77 5.16 -0.34
C PHE A 91 -4.97 4.19 -0.41
N GLY A 92 -5.80 4.32 -1.44
CA GLY A 92 -6.89 3.37 -1.72
C GLY A 92 -6.37 1.97 -2.02
N CYS A 93 -5.30 1.85 -2.80
CA CYS A 93 -4.64 0.57 -3.06
C CYS A 93 -4.14 -0.07 -1.74
N HIS A 94 -3.46 0.71 -0.89
CA HIS A 94 -3.01 0.25 0.42
C HIS A 94 -4.18 -0.31 1.23
N TYR A 95 -5.24 0.48 1.40
CA TYR A 95 -6.41 0.11 2.17
C TYR A 95 -7.10 -1.17 1.66
N ILE A 96 -7.20 -1.32 0.34
CA ILE A 96 -7.84 -2.50 -0.28
C ILE A 96 -7.01 -3.76 0.00
N LEU A 97 -5.69 -3.70 -0.18
CA LEU A 97 -4.81 -4.84 0.06
C LEU A 97 -4.83 -5.24 1.53
N ASP A 98 -4.69 -4.28 2.44
CA ASP A 98 -4.76 -4.52 3.88
C ASP A 98 -6.08 -5.16 4.29
N SER A 99 -7.20 -4.59 3.82
CA SER A 99 -8.54 -5.12 4.13
C SER A 99 -8.74 -6.55 3.63
N ALA A 100 -8.09 -6.92 2.52
CA ALA A 100 -8.15 -8.27 1.97
C ALA A 100 -7.25 -9.27 2.71
N CYS A 101 -6.06 -8.85 3.13
CA CYS A 101 -5.04 -9.72 3.73
C CYS A 101 -5.19 -9.90 5.24
N HIS A 102 -5.55 -8.85 5.97
CA HIS A 102 -5.58 -8.87 7.45
C HIS A 102 -6.51 -9.93 8.06
N PRO A 103 -7.69 -10.27 7.52
CA PRO A 103 -8.49 -11.36 8.08
C PRO A 103 -7.73 -12.69 8.15
N TYR A 104 -6.93 -12.99 7.12
CA TYR A 104 -6.10 -14.20 7.08
C TYR A 104 -4.92 -14.08 8.05
N VAL A 105 -4.18 -12.98 8.00
CA VAL A 105 -3.01 -12.72 8.87
C VAL A 105 -3.40 -12.76 10.34
N ASN A 106 -4.50 -12.11 10.71
CA ASN A 106 -5.01 -12.09 12.07
C ASN A 106 -5.43 -13.48 12.56
N LYS A 107 -6.08 -14.28 11.69
CA LYS A 107 -6.44 -15.65 12.00
C LYS A 107 -5.21 -16.50 12.30
N MET A 108 -4.21 -16.49 11.43
CA MET A 108 -2.97 -17.25 11.60
C MET A 108 -2.19 -16.83 12.86
N ALA A 109 -2.15 -15.54 13.14
CA ALA A 109 -1.52 -15.02 14.36
C ALA A 109 -2.26 -15.43 15.63
N ALA A 110 -3.61 -15.43 15.62
CA ALA A 110 -4.43 -15.84 16.75
C ALA A 110 -4.33 -17.35 17.05
N GLU A 111 -4.11 -18.18 16.03
CA GLU A 111 -3.85 -19.61 16.17
C GLU A 111 -2.45 -19.92 16.74
N GLY A 112 -1.62 -18.88 16.97
CA GLY A 112 -0.30 -19.01 17.58
C GLY A 112 0.74 -19.70 16.68
N VAL A 113 0.44 -19.86 15.40
CA VAL A 113 1.33 -20.53 14.44
C VAL A 113 2.56 -19.68 14.13
N ILE A 114 2.33 -18.42 13.81
CA ILE A 114 3.41 -17.45 13.45
C ILE A 114 2.98 -16.06 13.93
N PRO A 115 3.89 -15.25 14.53
CA PRO A 115 3.59 -13.86 14.85
C PRO A 115 3.19 -13.03 13.62
N HIS A 116 2.23 -12.12 13.79
CA HIS A 116 1.67 -11.27 12.74
C HIS A 116 2.75 -10.62 11.85
N ILE A 117 3.72 -9.96 12.47
CA ILE A 117 4.80 -9.27 11.74
C ILE A 117 5.71 -10.22 10.95
N VAL A 118 5.84 -11.47 11.40
CA VAL A 118 6.65 -12.47 10.70
C VAL A 118 5.91 -12.96 9.45
N LEU A 119 4.59 -13.18 9.55
CA LEU A 119 3.74 -13.54 8.41
C LEU A 119 3.84 -12.50 7.29
N GLU A 120 3.74 -11.24 7.63
CA GLU A 120 3.82 -10.16 6.65
C GLU A 120 5.19 -10.07 5.98
N LYS A 121 6.27 -10.23 6.75
CA LYS A 121 7.64 -10.25 6.19
C LYS A 121 7.88 -11.45 5.28
N GLU A 122 7.40 -12.63 5.66
CA GLU A 122 7.52 -13.82 4.83
C GLU A 122 6.70 -13.71 3.54
N PHE A 123 5.55 -13.06 3.60
CA PHE A 123 4.74 -12.77 2.41
C PHE A 123 5.52 -11.92 1.40
N ASP A 124 6.16 -10.83 1.83
CA ASP A 124 7.02 -10.01 0.97
C ASP A 124 8.20 -10.81 0.41
N ARG A 125 8.86 -11.61 1.26
CA ARG A 125 9.99 -12.42 0.84
C ARG A 125 9.60 -13.38 -0.30
N VAL A 126 8.48 -14.08 -0.15
CA VAL A 126 7.97 -14.99 -1.18
C VAL A 126 7.62 -14.23 -2.46
N LEU A 127 6.93 -13.10 -2.35
CA LEU A 127 6.61 -12.27 -3.52
C LEU A 127 7.85 -11.76 -4.25
N MET A 128 8.90 -11.37 -3.51
CA MET A 128 10.17 -10.95 -4.11
C MET A 128 10.84 -12.10 -4.85
N GLU A 129 10.88 -13.29 -4.24
CA GLU A 129 11.47 -14.47 -4.87
C GLU A 129 10.73 -14.85 -6.16
N GLU A 130 9.40 -14.92 -6.12
CA GLU A 130 8.58 -15.24 -7.29
C GLU A 130 8.75 -14.23 -8.42
N THR A 131 8.76 -12.94 -8.11
CA THR A 131 8.95 -11.90 -9.13
C THR A 131 10.36 -11.86 -9.69
N CYS A 132 11.41 -12.10 -8.88
CA CYS A 132 12.78 -12.20 -9.37
C CYS A 132 12.98 -13.44 -10.26
N LEU A 133 12.37 -14.56 -9.92
CA LEU A 133 12.46 -15.78 -10.73
C LEU A 133 11.77 -15.62 -12.10
N LEU A 134 10.66 -14.89 -12.17
CA LEU A 134 10.00 -14.56 -13.42
C LEU A 134 10.89 -13.68 -14.32
N TYR A 135 11.56 -12.67 -13.75
CA TYR A 135 12.49 -11.81 -14.50
C TYR A 135 13.72 -12.55 -15.03
N THR A 136 14.21 -13.56 -14.31
CA THR A 136 15.35 -14.36 -14.78
C THR A 136 14.97 -15.38 -15.84
N SER A 137 13.72 -15.88 -15.86
CA SER A 137 13.24 -16.78 -16.92
C SER A 137 13.02 -16.04 -18.24
N ASP A 138 12.43 -14.83 -18.20
CA ASP A 138 12.20 -14.02 -19.41
C ASP A 138 13.51 -13.55 -20.05
N ALA A 139 14.57 -13.32 -19.26
CA ALA A 139 15.89 -12.96 -19.79
C ALA A 139 16.65 -14.15 -20.41
N ALA A 140 16.29 -15.38 -20.08
CA ALA A 140 16.90 -16.57 -20.66
C ALA A 140 16.28 -16.99 -22.00
N ASP A 141 15.09 -16.51 -22.31
CA ASP A 141 14.39 -16.80 -23.57
C ASP A 141 14.73 -15.80 -24.71
N GLU A 142 15.54 -14.77 -24.44
CA GLU A 142 15.98 -13.77 -25.43
C GLU A 142 17.41 -14.03 -26.00
N GLU A 143 18.06 -15.15 -25.68
CA GLU A 143 19.31 -15.60 -26.31
C GLU A 143 19.03 -16.75 -27.33
#